data_668380cab1c07faa35c58ed76103f403
#
_entry.id   668380cab1c07faa35c58ed76103f403
#
_cell.length_a   1.000
_cell.length_b   1.000
_cell.length_c   1.000
_cell.angle_alpha   90.00
_cell.angle_beta   90.00
_cell.angle_gamma   90.00
#
_symmetry.space_group_name_H-M   'P 1'
#
loop_
_entity.id
_entity.type
_entity.pdbx_description
1 polymer ?
#
loop_
_entity_poly.entity_id
_entity_poly.type
_entity_poly.pdbx_seq_one_letter_code
_entity_poly.pdbx_strand_id
1 'polypeptide(L)'
;MIQLIQFPWSPYCLAQKQVLEFAGVPHEVINIPPSDRTLVWRLTKKRYYQVPIVKDGRNVIFETDANSQVIAKYLDNKLGCDLFPREWAGVQNLLWRYIENDVEECTFKLNDAHFQEFVPAKEQLNYLRHKERKFGRGCLQQWHDQQSQLLAELTQRLVPFEQMLETRPFLLDQRPRFVDLDLFGMLANFLYSGHYQLPPQHRQIQRWF
;
A
#
# COMPACT_ATOMS: atom_id res chain seq x y z
N MET A 1 -17.82 -6.17 13.91
CA MET A 1 -17.55 -5.65 12.54
C MET A 1 -16.15 -5.07 12.53
N ILE A 2 -15.34 -5.44 11.56
CA ILE A 2 -13.97 -4.93 11.37
C ILE A 2 -14.07 -3.51 10.80
N GLN A 3 -13.23 -2.59 11.29
CA GLN A 3 -13.10 -1.23 10.79
C GLN A 3 -11.67 -1.01 10.32
N LEU A 4 -11.49 -0.50 9.10
CA LEU A 4 -10.20 -0.07 8.55
C LEU A 4 -10.13 1.45 8.59
N ILE A 5 -9.22 1.99 9.37
CA ILE A 5 -8.94 3.43 9.45
C ILE A 5 -7.79 3.73 8.48
N GLN A 6 -8.01 4.62 7.51
CA GLN A 6 -7.12 4.76 6.38
C GLN A 6 -7.02 6.18 5.79
N PHE A 7 -6.04 6.34 4.89
CA PHE A 7 -6.10 7.28 3.77
C PHE A 7 -6.46 6.50 2.51
N PRO A 8 -7.42 6.96 1.70
CA PRO A 8 -7.91 6.21 0.56
C PRO A 8 -6.86 5.97 -0.56
N TRP A 9 -5.80 6.76 -0.58
CA TRP A 9 -4.71 6.64 -1.55
C TRP A 9 -3.45 5.96 -1.01
N SER A 10 -3.39 5.66 0.30
CA SER A 10 -2.18 5.08 0.89
C SER A 10 -1.97 3.64 0.40
N PRO A 11 -0.79 3.30 -0.16
CA PRO A 11 -0.50 1.95 -0.66
C PRO A 11 -0.68 0.89 0.43
N TYR A 12 -0.17 1.15 1.63
CA TYR A 12 -0.33 0.25 2.79
C TYR A 12 -1.78 0.05 3.22
N CYS A 13 -2.60 1.11 3.11
CA CYS A 13 -4.04 1.00 3.41
C CYS A 13 -4.77 0.21 2.34
N LEU A 14 -4.43 0.41 1.08
CA LEU A 14 -4.98 -0.31 -0.06
C LEU A 14 -4.65 -1.80 0.01
N ALA A 15 -3.42 -2.16 0.41
CA ALA A 15 -3.04 -3.55 0.66
C ALA A 15 -3.91 -4.22 1.74
N GLN A 16 -4.11 -3.56 2.89
CA GLN A 16 -4.95 -4.13 3.95
C GLN A 16 -6.43 -4.17 3.59
N LYS A 17 -6.91 -3.19 2.82
CA LYS A 17 -8.26 -3.22 2.26
C LYS A 17 -8.43 -4.42 1.34
N GLN A 18 -7.44 -4.70 0.48
CA GLN A 18 -7.46 -5.87 -0.40
C GLN A 18 -7.47 -7.19 0.38
N VAL A 19 -6.79 -7.29 1.52
CA VAL A 19 -6.87 -8.46 2.41
C VAL A 19 -8.31 -8.69 2.89
N LEU A 20 -8.99 -7.63 3.31
CA LEU A 20 -10.38 -7.71 3.78
C LEU A 20 -11.37 -8.06 2.65
N GLU A 21 -11.17 -7.52 1.46
CA GLU A 21 -11.96 -7.82 0.26
C GLU A 21 -11.74 -9.25 -0.22
N PHE A 22 -10.48 -9.72 -0.25
CA PHE A 22 -10.14 -11.10 -0.57
C PHE A 22 -10.79 -12.10 0.39
N ALA A 23 -10.81 -11.79 1.68
CA ALA A 23 -11.48 -12.62 2.69
C ALA A 23 -13.02 -12.60 2.57
N GLY A 24 -13.61 -11.72 1.78
CA GLY A 24 -15.05 -11.59 1.61
C GLY A 24 -15.81 -11.19 2.87
N VAL A 25 -15.15 -10.54 3.84
CA VAL A 25 -15.77 -10.22 5.13
C VAL A 25 -16.37 -8.81 5.15
N PRO A 26 -17.55 -8.63 5.76
CA PRO A 26 -18.11 -7.30 5.96
C PRO A 26 -17.18 -6.44 6.83
N HIS A 27 -16.82 -5.27 6.32
CA HIS A 27 -15.97 -4.31 7.03
C HIS A 27 -16.40 -2.87 6.74
N GLU A 28 -16.05 -1.97 7.64
CA GLU A 28 -16.27 -0.54 7.51
C GLU A 28 -14.94 0.16 7.21
N VAL A 29 -14.94 1.05 6.22
CA VAL A 29 -13.78 1.88 5.89
C VAL A 29 -13.99 3.28 6.44
N ILE A 30 -13.05 3.73 7.29
CA ILE A 30 -13.07 5.07 7.90
C ILE A 30 -11.90 5.88 7.33
N ASN A 31 -12.21 6.78 6.40
CA ASN A 31 -11.22 7.71 5.87
C ASN A 31 -11.00 8.86 6.85
N ILE A 32 -9.75 9.15 7.18
CA ILE A 32 -9.38 10.27 8.04
C ILE A 32 -8.63 11.35 7.24
N PRO A 33 -8.71 12.63 7.67
CA PRO A 33 -7.91 13.69 7.06
C PRO A 33 -6.40 13.48 7.28
N PRO A 34 -5.53 13.85 6.33
CA PRO A 34 -4.09 13.72 6.47
C PRO A 34 -3.47 14.45 7.67
N SER A 35 -4.06 15.57 8.09
CA SER A 35 -3.57 16.36 9.23
C SER A 35 -4.20 15.98 10.58
N ASP A 36 -5.35 15.30 10.58
CA ASP A 36 -6.05 14.94 11.83
C ASP A 36 -5.71 13.51 12.27
N ARG A 37 -4.97 13.40 13.35
CA ARG A 37 -4.59 12.12 13.99
C ARG A 37 -5.39 11.84 15.27
N THR A 38 -6.43 12.61 15.57
CA THR A 38 -7.19 12.48 16.82
C THR A 38 -7.75 11.07 17.01
N LEU A 39 -8.36 10.50 15.96
CA LEU A 39 -8.90 9.14 16.00
C LEU A 39 -7.79 8.11 16.19
N VAL A 40 -6.69 8.25 15.44
CA VAL A 40 -5.52 7.35 15.50
C VAL A 40 -4.94 7.35 16.92
N TRP A 41 -4.66 8.53 17.49
CA TRP A 41 -4.10 8.65 18.82
C TRP A 41 -5.04 8.12 19.91
N ARG A 42 -6.34 8.35 19.78
CA ARG A 42 -7.33 7.81 20.71
C ARG A 42 -7.33 6.27 20.68
N LEU A 43 -7.37 5.65 19.49
CA LEU A 43 -7.40 4.20 19.33
C LEU A 43 -6.10 3.55 19.81
N THR A 44 -4.95 4.11 19.46
CA THR A 44 -3.64 3.54 19.79
C THR A 44 -3.11 3.97 21.16
N LYS A 45 -3.85 4.77 21.91
CA LYS A 45 -3.40 5.36 23.18
C LYS A 45 -2.08 6.14 23.00
N LYS A 46 -1.99 6.91 21.91
CA LYS A 46 -0.81 7.71 21.49
C LYS A 46 0.47 6.91 21.20
N ARG A 47 0.37 5.59 20.99
CA ARG A 47 1.52 4.73 20.67
C ARG A 47 1.87 4.69 19.17
N TYR A 48 0.93 5.11 18.32
CA TYR A 48 1.07 5.09 16.88
C TYR A 48 0.30 6.28 16.28
N TYR A 49 0.79 6.83 15.15
CA TYR A 49 0.17 8.00 14.53
C TYR A 49 -0.09 7.83 13.02
N GLN A 50 0.31 6.70 12.45
CA GLN A 50 0.13 6.42 11.03
C GLN A 50 -1.15 5.60 10.76
N VAL A 51 -1.41 5.34 9.51
CA VAL A 51 -2.41 4.41 8.99
C VAL A 51 -1.71 3.39 8.09
N PRO A 52 -2.28 2.20 7.88
CA PRO A 52 -3.59 1.72 8.33
C PRO A 52 -3.67 1.38 9.83
N ILE A 53 -4.90 1.40 10.36
CA ILE A 53 -5.24 0.78 11.64
C ILE A 53 -6.45 -0.12 11.41
N VAL A 54 -6.43 -1.32 11.96
CA VAL A 54 -7.59 -2.21 12.00
C VAL A 54 -8.14 -2.22 13.43
N LYS A 55 -9.45 -1.94 13.55
CA LYS A 55 -10.18 -2.09 14.81
C LYS A 55 -11.17 -3.25 14.67
N ASP A 56 -11.05 -4.24 15.54
CA ASP A 56 -11.91 -5.41 15.58
C ASP A 56 -12.49 -5.59 16.97
N GLY A 57 -13.73 -5.16 17.17
CA GLY A 57 -14.34 -5.07 18.46
C GLY A 57 -13.54 -4.19 19.44
N ARG A 58 -12.94 -4.79 20.47
CA ARG A 58 -12.08 -4.10 21.44
C ARG A 58 -10.60 -4.09 21.03
N ASN A 59 -10.21 -4.90 20.05
CA ASN A 59 -8.83 -5.00 19.59
C ASN A 59 -8.52 -3.86 18.62
N VAL A 60 -7.34 -3.25 18.79
CA VAL A 60 -6.80 -2.23 17.89
C VAL A 60 -5.44 -2.70 17.42
N ILE A 61 -5.31 -2.96 16.13
CA ILE A 61 -4.15 -3.55 15.49
C ILE A 61 -3.50 -2.48 14.60
N PHE A 62 -2.20 -2.30 14.74
CA PHE A 62 -1.39 -1.37 13.97
C PHE A 62 0.04 -1.90 13.89
N GLU A 63 0.82 -1.40 12.94
CA GLU A 63 2.21 -1.81 12.78
C GLU A 63 3.06 -1.34 13.97
N THR A 64 3.90 -2.22 14.48
CA THR A 64 4.77 -1.92 15.65
C THR A 64 6.14 -1.45 15.25
N ASP A 65 6.59 -1.84 14.07
CA ASP A 65 7.86 -1.42 13.45
C ASP A 65 7.78 -1.59 11.92
N ALA A 66 8.77 -1.08 11.21
CA ALA A 66 8.84 -1.10 9.74
C ALA A 66 8.97 -2.52 9.12
N ASN A 67 9.18 -3.56 9.94
CA ASN A 67 9.37 -4.92 9.48
C ASN A 67 8.26 -5.87 9.94
N SER A 68 7.14 -5.36 10.44
CA SER A 68 6.21 -6.19 11.22
C SER A 68 5.10 -6.81 10.44
N GLN A 69 4.41 -6.36 9.49
CA GLN A 69 3.21 -6.98 8.87
C GLN A 69 2.16 -7.44 9.92
N VAL A 70 2.04 -6.67 11.02
CA VAL A 70 1.19 -7.07 12.16
C VAL A 70 -0.27 -7.14 11.76
N ILE A 71 -0.74 -6.16 10.99
CA ILE A 71 -2.14 -6.10 10.56
C ILE A 71 -2.47 -7.26 9.64
N ALA A 72 -1.67 -7.49 8.60
CA ALA A 72 -1.90 -8.55 7.63
C ALA A 72 -1.90 -9.93 8.28
N LYS A 73 -0.92 -10.20 9.16
CA LYS A 73 -0.85 -11.47 9.92
C LYS A 73 -2.03 -11.65 10.89
N TYR A 74 -2.48 -10.56 11.53
CA TYR A 74 -3.68 -10.62 12.36
C TYR A 74 -4.92 -10.98 11.53
N LEU A 75 -5.10 -10.34 10.39
CA LEU A 75 -6.23 -10.59 9.50
C LEU A 75 -6.17 -12.02 8.94
N ASP A 76 -5.01 -12.48 8.49
CA ASP A 76 -4.80 -13.84 7.98
C ASP A 76 -5.17 -14.88 9.02
N ASN A 77 -4.61 -14.77 10.24
CA ASN A 77 -4.91 -15.68 11.34
C ASN A 77 -6.39 -15.70 11.74
N LYS A 78 -7.01 -14.51 11.75
CA LYS A 78 -8.42 -14.38 12.14
C LYS A 78 -9.39 -14.92 11.09
N LEU A 79 -9.07 -14.70 9.81
CA LEU A 79 -9.98 -14.95 8.70
C LEU A 79 -9.67 -16.28 7.97
N GLY A 80 -8.54 -16.91 8.28
CA GLY A 80 -8.14 -18.18 7.68
C GLY A 80 -7.81 -18.11 6.20
N CYS A 81 -7.24 -16.97 5.75
CA CYS A 81 -6.97 -16.72 4.34
C CYS A 81 -5.78 -17.50 3.77
N ASP A 82 -4.89 -18.01 4.63
CA ASP A 82 -3.65 -18.72 4.26
C ASP A 82 -2.69 -17.86 3.42
N LEU A 83 -2.55 -16.58 3.83
CA LEU A 83 -1.69 -15.64 3.14
C LEU A 83 -0.20 -15.76 3.50
N PHE A 84 0.11 -16.40 4.66
CA PHE A 84 1.48 -16.55 5.18
C PHE A 84 1.86 -18.02 5.44
N PRO A 85 1.79 -18.92 4.43
CA PRO A 85 2.19 -20.30 4.63
C PRO A 85 3.70 -20.42 4.90
N ARG A 86 4.08 -21.37 5.76
CA ARG A 86 5.46 -21.50 6.25
C ARG A 86 6.49 -21.77 5.16
N GLU A 87 6.12 -22.54 4.14
CA GLU A 87 6.97 -22.90 3.01
C GLU A 87 7.41 -21.70 2.20
N TRP A 88 6.64 -20.61 2.18
CA TRP A 88 6.96 -19.37 1.46
C TRP A 88 7.54 -18.26 2.34
N ALA A 89 7.64 -18.46 3.67
CA ALA A 89 7.94 -17.39 4.63
C ALA A 89 9.21 -16.56 4.26
N GLY A 90 10.31 -17.23 3.90
CA GLY A 90 11.56 -16.55 3.54
C GLY A 90 11.47 -15.78 2.24
N VAL A 91 10.97 -16.42 1.18
CA VAL A 91 10.82 -15.82 -0.15
C VAL A 91 9.80 -14.68 -0.11
N GLN A 92 8.67 -14.90 0.57
CA GLN A 92 7.64 -13.87 0.74
C GLN A 92 8.19 -12.65 1.47
N ASN A 93 9.02 -12.82 2.49
CA ASN A 93 9.65 -11.69 3.19
C ASN A 93 10.64 -10.91 2.29
N LEU A 94 11.39 -11.59 1.42
CA LEU A 94 12.26 -10.93 0.44
C LEU A 94 11.45 -10.12 -0.58
N LEU A 95 10.40 -10.72 -1.16
CA LEU A 95 9.51 -10.03 -2.10
C LEU A 95 8.80 -8.85 -1.45
N TRP A 96 8.28 -9.03 -0.25
CA TRP A 96 7.64 -7.95 0.51
C TRP A 96 8.57 -6.75 0.70
N ARG A 97 9.83 -6.99 1.10
CA ARG A 97 10.82 -5.91 1.23
C ARG A 97 11.10 -5.21 -0.09
N TYR A 98 11.19 -5.96 -1.17
CA TYR A 98 11.38 -5.38 -2.50
C TYR A 98 10.15 -4.56 -2.93
N ILE A 99 8.95 -5.05 -2.67
CA ILE A 99 7.71 -4.31 -2.95
C ILE A 99 7.65 -3.00 -2.15
N GLU A 100 7.88 -3.05 -0.84
CA GLU A 100 7.73 -1.89 0.04
C GLU A 100 8.91 -0.91 0.01
N ASN A 101 10.08 -1.29 -0.47
CA ASN A 101 11.21 -0.36 -0.60
C ASN A 101 11.38 0.14 -2.03
N ASP A 102 11.42 -0.79 -2.99
CA ASP A 102 11.77 -0.45 -4.38
C ASP A 102 10.53 -0.05 -5.20
N VAL A 103 9.48 -0.86 -5.19
CA VAL A 103 8.27 -0.56 -5.97
C VAL A 103 7.51 0.62 -5.38
N GLU A 104 7.29 0.62 -4.06
CA GLU A 104 6.58 1.70 -3.35
C GLU A 104 7.26 3.06 -3.58
N GLU A 105 8.59 3.10 -3.58
CA GLU A 105 9.34 4.35 -3.81
C GLU A 105 8.93 5.04 -5.12
N CYS A 106 8.70 4.30 -6.20
CA CYS A 106 8.23 4.87 -7.45
C CYS A 106 6.74 5.19 -7.43
N THR A 107 5.92 4.26 -6.92
CA THR A 107 4.46 4.38 -6.98
C THR A 107 3.94 5.57 -6.18
N PHE A 108 4.42 5.77 -4.95
CA PHE A 108 3.95 6.89 -4.15
C PHE A 108 4.45 8.24 -4.67
N LYS A 109 5.69 8.31 -5.20
CA LYS A 109 6.22 9.57 -5.77
C LYS A 109 5.42 10.00 -6.99
N LEU A 110 5.12 9.06 -7.88
CA LEU A 110 4.28 9.31 -9.06
C LEU A 110 2.87 9.76 -8.64
N ASN A 111 2.23 9.04 -7.75
CA ASN A 111 0.89 9.44 -7.27
C ASN A 111 0.91 10.80 -6.56
N ASP A 112 1.87 11.03 -5.65
CA ASP A 112 1.96 12.25 -4.86
C ASP A 112 2.33 13.48 -5.69
N ALA A 113 2.94 13.32 -6.87
CA ALA A 113 3.12 14.41 -7.82
C ALA A 113 1.80 15.11 -8.19
N HIS A 114 0.68 14.41 -8.07
CA HIS A 114 -0.68 14.89 -8.34
C HIS A 114 -1.54 15.08 -7.07
N PHE A 115 -0.91 15.22 -5.91
CA PHE A 115 -1.60 15.25 -4.60
C PHE A 115 -2.71 16.31 -4.51
N GLN A 116 -2.61 17.39 -5.24
CA GLN A 116 -3.61 18.48 -5.23
C GLN A 116 -4.99 18.04 -5.74
N GLU A 117 -5.06 16.96 -6.51
CA GLU A 117 -6.30 16.47 -7.11
C GLU A 117 -7.08 15.56 -6.16
N PHE A 118 -6.42 14.86 -5.23
CA PHE A 118 -7.07 13.93 -4.32
C PHE A 118 -6.96 14.31 -2.84
N VAL A 119 -6.01 15.18 -2.47
CA VAL A 119 -5.94 15.72 -1.11
C VAL A 119 -6.86 16.94 -1.00
N PRO A 120 -7.82 16.98 -0.05
CA PRO A 120 -8.71 18.12 0.10
C PRO A 120 -7.96 19.45 0.25
N ALA A 121 -8.42 20.51 -0.40
CA ALA A 121 -7.72 21.80 -0.47
C ALA A 121 -7.24 22.32 0.89
N LYS A 122 -8.07 22.20 1.94
CA LYS A 122 -7.74 22.60 3.32
C LYS A 122 -6.58 21.79 3.94
N GLU A 123 -6.28 20.62 3.42
CA GLU A 123 -5.24 19.71 3.90
C GLU A 123 -3.93 19.81 3.11
N GLN A 124 -3.95 20.38 1.90
CA GLN A 124 -2.83 20.37 0.96
C GLN A 124 -1.55 20.99 1.52
N LEU A 125 -1.66 22.11 2.23
CA LEU A 125 -0.49 22.76 2.83
C LEU A 125 0.16 21.88 3.92
N ASN A 126 -0.66 21.21 4.73
CA ASN A 126 -0.16 20.31 5.76
C ASN A 126 0.47 19.05 5.13
N TYR A 127 -0.14 18.55 4.05
CA TYR A 127 0.39 17.41 3.28
C TYR A 127 1.75 17.76 2.67
N LEU A 128 1.86 18.88 1.97
CA LEU A 128 3.11 19.40 1.41
C LEU A 128 4.21 19.50 2.49
N ARG A 129 3.92 20.19 3.60
CA ARG A 129 4.88 20.35 4.70
C ARG A 129 5.32 19.02 5.31
N HIS A 130 4.41 18.04 5.39
CA HIS A 130 4.74 16.70 5.87
C HIS A 130 5.71 16.00 4.92
N LYS A 131 5.46 16.05 3.62
CA LYS A 131 6.34 15.46 2.60
C LYS A 131 7.71 16.15 2.56
N GLU A 132 7.74 17.47 2.57
CA GLU A 132 9.00 18.22 2.58
C GLU A 132 9.86 17.96 3.83
N ARG A 133 9.25 17.75 4.99
CA ARG A 133 10.01 17.36 6.20
C ARG A 133 10.65 15.97 6.08
N LYS A 134 10.02 15.05 5.37
CA LYS A 134 10.51 13.67 5.20
C LYS A 134 11.50 13.53 4.05
N PHE A 135 11.27 14.23 2.95
CA PHE A 135 11.96 14.01 1.67
C PHE A 135 12.74 15.23 1.14
N GLY A 136 12.70 16.34 1.85
CA GLY A 136 13.36 17.58 1.46
C GLY A 136 12.40 18.58 0.81
N ARG A 137 12.78 19.86 0.92
CA ARG A 137 11.99 20.98 0.37
C ARG A 137 11.86 20.87 -1.14
N GLY A 138 10.65 21.07 -1.66
CA GLY A 138 10.35 21.01 -3.08
C GLY A 138 10.24 19.59 -3.65
N CYS A 139 10.24 18.54 -2.83
CA CYS A 139 10.24 17.14 -3.27
C CYS A 139 9.06 16.81 -4.19
N LEU A 140 7.86 17.35 -3.95
CA LEU A 140 6.68 17.08 -4.77
C LEU A 140 6.82 17.66 -6.19
N GLN A 141 7.39 18.88 -6.31
CA GLN A 141 7.70 19.45 -7.60
C GLN A 141 8.80 18.67 -8.32
N GLN A 142 9.84 18.27 -7.61
CA GLN A 142 10.90 17.43 -8.17
C GLN A 142 10.35 16.11 -8.70
N TRP A 143 9.45 15.43 -7.98
CA TRP A 143 8.83 14.18 -8.45
C TRP A 143 7.97 14.42 -9.68
N HIS A 144 7.24 15.54 -9.72
CA HIS A 144 6.48 15.94 -10.91
C HIS A 144 7.40 16.12 -12.13
N ASP A 145 8.54 16.76 -11.96
CA ASP A 145 9.50 17.00 -13.06
C ASP A 145 10.21 15.69 -13.49
N GLN A 146 10.35 14.73 -12.58
CA GLN A 146 11.01 13.43 -12.81
C GLN A 146 10.07 12.29 -13.21
N GLN A 147 8.80 12.57 -13.53
CA GLN A 147 7.80 11.53 -13.81
C GLN A 147 8.27 10.49 -14.84
N SER A 148 8.87 10.93 -15.95
CA SER A 148 9.34 10.03 -17.01
C SER A 148 10.43 9.07 -16.51
N GLN A 149 11.34 9.55 -15.65
CA GLN A 149 12.38 8.73 -15.05
C GLN A 149 11.75 7.73 -14.06
N LEU A 150 10.87 8.19 -13.17
CA LEU A 150 10.19 7.33 -12.19
C LEU A 150 9.34 6.25 -12.86
N LEU A 151 8.69 6.54 -13.99
CA LEU A 151 7.95 5.55 -14.79
C LEU A 151 8.89 4.51 -15.41
N ALA A 152 10.05 4.93 -15.93
CA ALA A 152 11.04 4.00 -16.45
C ALA A 152 11.60 3.10 -15.34
N GLU A 153 11.89 3.65 -14.17
CA GLU A 153 12.33 2.90 -13.00
C GLU A 153 11.25 1.92 -12.53
N LEU A 154 10.00 2.35 -12.38
CA LEU A 154 8.90 1.47 -12.01
C LEU A 154 8.75 0.32 -13.00
N THR A 155 8.84 0.62 -14.29
CA THR A 155 8.80 -0.38 -15.35
C THR A 155 9.88 -1.45 -15.16
N GLN A 156 11.11 -1.06 -14.86
CA GLN A 156 12.19 -2.01 -14.60
C GLN A 156 11.99 -2.81 -13.30
N ARG A 157 11.50 -2.16 -12.26
CA ARG A 157 11.24 -2.81 -10.97
C ARG A 157 10.09 -3.83 -11.03
N LEU A 158 9.20 -3.71 -12.00
CA LEU A 158 8.10 -4.65 -12.23
C LEU A 158 8.49 -5.90 -13.03
N VAL A 159 9.65 -5.93 -13.71
CA VAL A 159 10.10 -7.07 -14.52
C VAL A 159 10.09 -8.42 -13.78
N PRO A 160 10.59 -8.54 -12.53
CA PRO A 160 10.54 -9.82 -11.82
C PRO A 160 9.12 -10.35 -11.61
N PHE A 161 8.16 -9.49 -11.36
CA PHE A 161 6.76 -9.89 -11.15
C PHE A 161 6.11 -10.31 -12.48
N GLU A 162 6.39 -9.62 -13.58
CA GLU A 162 5.96 -10.05 -14.92
C GLU A 162 6.42 -11.48 -15.21
N GLN A 163 7.71 -11.78 -14.97
CA GLN A 163 8.29 -13.11 -15.16
C GLN A 163 7.65 -14.17 -14.24
N MET A 164 7.37 -13.84 -12.98
CA MET A 164 6.69 -14.75 -12.07
C MET A 164 5.30 -15.12 -12.58
N LEU A 165 4.56 -14.16 -13.12
CA LEU A 165 3.21 -14.33 -13.61
C LEU A 165 3.11 -14.98 -14.99
N GLU A 166 4.21 -15.18 -15.72
CA GLU A 166 4.22 -15.93 -16.97
C GLU A 166 3.86 -17.41 -16.78
N THR A 167 4.21 -17.98 -15.63
CA THR A 167 4.11 -19.43 -15.37
C THR A 167 3.07 -19.80 -14.32
N ARG A 168 2.46 -18.82 -13.66
CA ARG A 168 1.51 -19.05 -12.58
C ARG A 168 0.56 -17.87 -12.41
N PRO A 169 -0.62 -18.09 -11.80
CA PRO A 169 -1.64 -17.04 -11.66
C PRO A 169 -1.31 -15.98 -10.59
N PHE A 170 -0.42 -16.28 -9.62
CA PHE A 170 0.00 -15.39 -8.54
C PHE A 170 1.51 -15.45 -8.35
N LEU A 171 2.10 -14.49 -7.63
CA LEU A 171 3.55 -14.30 -7.55
C LEU A 171 4.32 -15.55 -7.05
N LEU A 172 3.76 -16.26 -6.08
CA LEU A 172 4.46 -17.41 -5.47
C LEU A 172 3.79 -18.76 -5.74
N ASP A 173 2.49 -18.78 -5.97
CA ASP A 173 1.71 -20.02 -5.91
C ASP A 173 0.52 -20.02 -6.88
N GLN A 174 -0.31 -21.05 -6.80
CA GLN A 174 -1.61 -21.17 -7.48
C GLN A 174 -2.73 -20.39 -6.74
N ARG A 175 -2.44 -19.89 -5.56
CA ARG A 175 -3.34 -19.07 -4.72
C ARG A 175 -2.62 -17.78 -4.35
N PRO A 176 -3.35 -16.68 -4.16
CA PRO A 176 -2.73 -15.43 -3.73
C PRO A 176 -2.09 -15.59 -2.35
N ARG A 177 -0.94 -14.95 -2.18
CA ARG A 177 -0.25 -14.81 -0.89
C ARG A 177 -0.21 -13.32 -0.52
N PHE A 178 0.23 -13.00 0.70
CA PHE A 178 0.20 -11.59 1.12
C PHE A 178 0.93 -10.64 0.16
N VAL A 179 2.05 -11.07 -0.41
CA VAL A 179 2.80 -10.26 -1.37
C VAL A 179 2.03 -9.91 -2.64
N ASP A 180 1.05 -10.72 -3.04
CA ASP A 180 0.14 -10.39 -4.14
C ASP A 180 -0.75 -9.20 -3.74
N LEU A 181 -1.34 -9.25 -2.56
CA LEU A 181 -2.24 -8.20 -2.06
C LEU A 181 -1.47 -6.90 -1.75
N ASP A 182 -0.21 -7.04 -1.33
CA ASP A 182 0.69 -5.92 -1.07
C ASP A 182 1.10 -5.22 -2.37
N LEU A 183 1.56 -5.98 -3.37
CA LEU A 183 1.85 -5.43 -4.71
C LEU A 183 0.62 -4.77 -5.32
N PHE A 184 -0.56 -5.38 -5.17
CA PHE A 184 -1.82 -4.76 -5.59
C PHE A 184 -2.01 -3.39 -4.94
N GLY A 185 -1.77 -3.26 -3.63
CA GLY A 185 -1.86 -2.00 -2.91
C GLY A 185 -0.93 -0.91 -3.45
N MET A 186 0.33 -1.28 -3.80
CA MET A 186 1.28 -0.36 -4.40
C MET A 186 0.85 0.09 -5.80
N LEU A 187 0.40 -0.84 -6.65
CA LEU A 187 -0.08 -0.50 -7.99
C LEU A 187 -1.41 0.29 -7.97
N ALA A 188 -2.31 -0.02 -7.05
CA ALA A 188 -3.53 0.76 -6.84
C ALA A 188 -3.23 2.20 -6.37
N ASN A 189 -2.20 2.40 -5.56
CA ASN A 189 -1.69 3.73 -5.23
C ASN A 189 -1.14 4.46 -6.48
N PHE A 190 -0.34 3.79 -7.29
CA PHE A 190 0.20 4.33 -8.55
C PHE A 190 -0.90 4.83 -9.48
N LEU A 191 -1.99 4.08 -9.58
CA LEU A 191 -3.12 4.39 -10.46
C LEU A 191 -4.13 5.38 -9.84
N TYR A 192 -4.00 5.70 -8.55
CA TYR A 192 -5.02 6.41 -7.79
C TYR A 192 -5.35 7.81 -8.33
N SER A 193 -4.34 8.55 -8.78
CA SER A 193 -4.51 9.89 -9.38
C SER A 193 -5.21 9.86 -10.74
N GLY A 194 -5.27 8.71 -11.42
CA GLY A 194 -5.83 8.57 -12.77
C GLY A 194 -4.90 9.04 -13.91
N HIS A 195 -3.70 9.54 -13.60
CA HIS A 195 -2.74 10.02 -14.60
C HIS A 195 -1.93 8.91 -15.27
N TYR A 196 -1.90 7.72 -14.68
CA TYR A 196 -1.04 6.63 -15.11
C TYR A 196 -1.83 5.39 -15.48
N GLN A 197 -1.18 4.54 -16.25
CA GLN A 197 -1.63 3.19 -16.57
C GLN A 197 -0.49 2.21 -16.31
N LEU A 198 -0.82 0.95 -16.07
CA LEU A 198 0.20 -0.09 -15.94
C LEU A 198 1.04 -0.16 -17.22
N PRO A 199 2.38 -0.34 -17.10
CA PRO A 199 3.26 -0.35 -18.26
C PRO A 199 2.82 -1.37 -19.31
N PRO A 200 2.69 -0.96 -20.61
CA PRO A 200 2.09 -1.81 -21.65
C PRO A 200 2.88 -3.08 -21.97
N GLN A 201 4.18 -3.11 -21.65
CA GLN A 201 5.03 -4.29 -21.80
C GLN A 201 4.79 -5.36 -20.73
N HIS A 202 4.17 -5.03 -19.60
CA HIS A 202 3.87 -5.95 -18.50
C HIS A 202 2.45 -6.52 -18.64
N ARG A 203 2.26 -7.38 -19.64
CA ARG A 203 0.93 -7.94 -19.98
C ARG A 203 0.39 -8.89 -18.94
N GLN A 204 1.25 -9.62 -18.24
CA GLN A 204 0.81 -10.54 -17.18
C GLN A 204 0.35 -9.76 -15.95
N ILE A 205 1.09 -8.71 -15.57
CA ILE A 205 0.68 -7.81 -14.49
C ILE A 205 -0.66 -7.13 -14.82
N GLN A 206 -0.86 -6.67 -16.05
CA GLN A 206 -2.14 -6.06 -16.47
C GLN A 206 -3.33 -7.04 -16.38
N ARG A 207 -3.12 -8.33 -16.61
CA ARG A 207 -4.16 -9.37 -16.50
C ARG A 207 -4.40 -9.81 -15.06
N TRP A 208 -3.33 -9.78 -14.27
CA TRP A 208 -3.35 -10.18 -12.87
C TRP A 208 -3.99 -9.10 -11.99
N PHE A 209 -3.74 -7.80 -12.25
CA PHE A 209 -4.31 -6.65 -11.55
C PHE A 209 -5.82 -6.49 -11.84
#